data_5a32edcc6a1e995df5efe4338868ee58
#
_entry.id   5a32edcc6a1e995df5efe4338868ee58
#
_cell.length_a   1.000
_cell.length_b   1.000
_cell.length_c   1.000
_cell.angle_alpha   90.00
_cell.angle_beta   90.00
_cell.angle_gamma   90.00
#
_symmetry.space_group_name_H-M   'P 1'
#
loop_
_entity.id
_entity.type
_entity.pdbx_description
1 polymer ?
#
loop_
_entity_poly.entity_id
_entity_poly.type
_entity_poly.pdbx_seq_one_letter_code
_entity_poly.pdbx_strand_id
1 'polypeptide(L)'
;SGVMIFGEDPKGMAVGDSFPVSVEAQILGQAPGQDRFNSNMCSPGTNVVMDGQLVTTHCINSKNPAGPNGVWNQFEVEVSPSGVVTQKVNGQTTITYSAVQLDPEGRMANSKPLVAAAGGKLMLDGGTISLQSEGNPIASR
;
A
#
# COMPACT_ATOMS: atom_id res chain seq x y z
N SER A 1 -4.35 6.35 6.77
CA SER A 1 -5.02 6.68 5.48
C SER A 1 -4.06 6.47 4.34
N GLY A 2 -4.56 6.18 3.15
CA GLY A 2 -3.68 5.95 2.01
C GLY A 2 -4.40 5.76 0.69
N VAL A 3 -3.59 5.53 -0.34
CA VAL A 3 -4.04 5.08 -1.66
C VAL A 3 -3.70 3.60 -1.77
N MET A 4 -4.69 2.77 -1.98
CA MET A 4 -4.51 1.33 -2.15
C MET A 4 -4.54 0.99 -3.63
N ILE A 5 -3.55 0.23 -4.08
CA ILE A 5 -3.40 -0.23 -5.47
C ILE A 5 -3.27 -1.75 -5.51
N PHE A 6 -3.43 -2.34 -6.67
CA PHE A 6 -3.50 -3.80 -6.83
C PHE A 6 -4.55 -4.44 -5.90
N GLY A 7 -5.61 -3.66 -5.61
CA GLY A 7 -6.67 -4.08 -4.69
C GLY A 7 -7.50 -5.24 -5.24
N GLU A 8 -7.94 -6.13 -4.34
CA GLU A 8 -8.91 -7.16 -4.68
C GLU A 8 -10.23 -6.59 -5.18
N ASP A 9 -11.04 -7.42 -5.84
CA ASP A 9 -12.41 -7.03 -6.21
C ASP A 9 -13.23 -6.79 -4.93
N PRO A 10 -13.77 -5.58 -4.72
CA PRO A 10 -14.57 -5.28 -3.52
C PRO A 10 -15.79 -6.18 -3.34
N LYS A 11 -16.26 -6.85 -4.39
CA LYS A 11 -17.32 -7.86 -4.30
C LYS A 11 -16.89 -9.12 -3.55
N GLY A 12 -15.58 -9.39 -3.47
CA GLY A 12 -15.01 -10.50 -2.71
C GLY A 12 -14.83 -10.20 -1.22
N MET A 13 -14.93 -8.93 -0.83
CA MET A 13 -14.73 -8.51 0.56
C MET A 13 -15.97 -8.77 1.42
N ALA A 14 -15.74 -9.22 2.64
CA ALA A 14 -16.80 -9.34 3.64
C ALA A 14 -16.95 -8.05 4.46
N VAL A 15 -18.17 -7.82 4.99
CA VAL A 15 -18.40 -6.77 5.97
C VAL A 15 -17.59 -7.11 7.23
N GLY A 16 -16.65 -6.25 7.60
CA GLY A 16 -15.75 -6.46 8.73
C GLY A 16 -14.32 -6.84 8.37
N ASP A 17 -14.01 -7.02 7.08
CA ASP A 17 -12.62 -7.07 6.64
C ASP A 17 -11.95 -5.73 6.95
N SER A 18 -10.78 -5.78 7.57
CA SER A 18 -10.08 -4.56 8.01
C SER A 18 -9.53 -3.75 6.83
N PHE A 19 -8.99 -4.45 5.82
CA PHE A 19 -8.39 -3.86 4.63
C PHE A 19 -8.63 -4.77 3.43
N PRO A 20 -8.74 -4.23 2.21
CA PRO A 20 -8.64 -5.05 1.01
C PRO A 20 -7.22 -5.64 0.90
N VAL A 21 -7.12 -6.83 0.35
CA VAL A 21 -5.83 -7.36 -0.09
C VAL A 21 -5.31 -6.44 -1.18
N SER A 22 -4.16 -5.81 -0.96
CA SER A 22 -3.67 -4.71 -1.80
C SER A 22 -2.23 -4.34 -1.44
N VAL A 23 -1.71 -3.29 -2.05
CA VAL A 23 -0.58 -2.51 -1.53
C VAL A 23 -1.07 -1.10 -1.25
N GLU A 24 -0.75 -0.58 -0.07
CA GLU A 24 -1.10 0.76 0.37
C GLU A 24 0.10 1.70 0.25
N ALA A 25 -0.09 2.80 -0.42
CA ALA A 25 0.76 3.97 -0.31
C ALA A 25 0.23 4.82 0.84
N GLN A 26 0.81 4.61 2.03
CA GLN A 26 0.28 5.13 3.29
C GLN A 26 0.60 6.61 3.47
N ILE A 27 -0.41 7.39 3.80
CA ILE A 27 -0.32 8.82 4.07
C ILE A 27 -0.47 9.07 5.58
N LEU A 28 0.59 9.56 6.19
CA LEU A 28 0.60 9.92 7.62
C LEU A 28 0.96 11.40 7.79
N GLY A 29 0.18 12.10 8.62
CA GLY A 29 0.55 13.42 9.13
C GLY A 29 1.45 13.33 10.36
N GLN A 30 2.01 14.46 10.78
CA GLN A 30 2.75 14.56 12.04
C GLN A 30 1.85 14.20 13.23
N ALA A 31 2.44 13.57 14.24
CA ALA A 31 1.83 13.40 15.54
C ALA A 31 2.79 13.87 16.64
N PRO A 32 2.30 14.57 17.67
CA PRO A 32 3.14 15.06 18.76
C PRO A 32 3.94 13.93 19.40
N GLY A 33 5.25 14.12 19.54
CA GLY A 33 6.16 13.16 20.18
C GLY A 33 6.42 11.87 19.40
N GLN A 34 6.06 11.81 18.11
CA GLN A 34 6.30 10.66 17.26
C GLN A 34 7.07 11.06 16.00
N ASP A 35 8.15 10.34 15.72
CA ASP A 35 8.83 10.40 14.43
C ASP A 35 8.03 9.57 13.44
N ARG A 36 7.31 10.24 12.55
CA ARG A 36 6.52 9.60 11.50
C ARG A 36 7.13 9.85 10.13
N PHE A 37 7.01 8.85 9.28
CA PHE A 37 7.33 8.95 7.86
C PHE A 37 6.04 8.96 7.06
N ASN A 38 6.04 9.72 5.97
CA ASN A 38 4.92 9.80 5.03
C ASN A 38 5.25 9.02 3.75
N SER A 39 4.24 8.54 3.04
CA SER A 39 4.46 7.73 1.85
C SER A 39 5.13 6.38 2.15
N ASN A 40 4.76 5.75 3.25
CA ASN A 40 5.19 4.40 3.57
C ASN A 40 4.54 3.40 2.61
N MET A 41 5.13 2.23 2.45
CA MET A 41 4.51 1.11 1.75
C MET A 41 4.00 0.11 2.79
N CYS A 42 2.69 -0.18 2.77
CA CYS A 42 2.13 -1.29 3.52
C CYS A 42 1.51 -2.32 2.56
N SER A 43 1.60 -3.59 2.91
CA SER A 43 1.24 -4.70 2.03
C SER A 43 0.21 -5.64 2.67
N PRO A 44 -1.05 -5.18 2.89
CA PRO A 44 -2.07 -6.03 3.46
C PRO A 44 -2.38 -7.22 2.53
N GLY A 45 -2.06 -8.44 2.98
CA GLY A 45 -2.26 -9.69 2.23
C GLY A 45 -1.38 -9.86 0.99
N THR A 46 -0.38 -9.00 0.81
CA THR A 46 0.56 -9.04 -0.32
C THR A 46 2.00 -8.98 0.17
N ASN A 47 2.93 -9.26 -0.74
CA ASN A 47 4.36 -9.05 -0.60
C ASN A 47 4.88 -8.28 -1.80
N VAL A 48 6.03 -7.65 -1.68
CA VAL A 48 6.70 -6.90 -2.77
C VAL A 48 8.18 -7.25 -2.83
N VAL A 49 8.85 -6.85 -3.90
CA VAL A 49 10.32 -6.92 -4.02
C VAL A 49 10.88 -5.50 -3.91
N MET A 50 11.85 -5.32 -3.02
CA MET A 50 12.64 -4.09 -2.88
C MET A 50 14.11 -4.45 -2.91
N ASP A 51 14.91 -3.72 -3.68
CA ASP A 51 16.34 -3.95 -3.85
C ASP A 51 16.70 -5.42 -4.17
N GLY A 52 15.83 -6.07 -4.98
CA GLY A 52 16.00 -7.48 -5.38
C GLY A 52 15.65 -8.51 -4.30
N GLN A 53 15.14 -8.08 -3.14
CA GLN A 53 14.77 -8.97 -2.03
C GLN A 53 13.24 -8.99 -1.86
N LEU A 54 12.70 -10.18 -1.60
CA LEU A 54 11.29 -10.33 -1.21
C LEU A 54 11.07 -9.72 0.17
N VAL A 55 10.17 -8.77 0.26
CA VAL A 55 9.79 -8.11 1.50
C VAL A 55 8.42 -8.62 1.93
N THR A 56 8.37 -9.24 3.11
CA THR A 56 7.16 -9.77 3.73
C THR A 56 6.76 -8.97 4.98
N THR A 57 7.52 -7.95 5.33
CA THR A 57 7.19 -7.03 6.42
C THR A 57 6.01 -6.19 6.00
N HIS A 58 4.97 -6.15 6.83
CA HIS A 58 3.70 -5.53 6.49
C HIS A 58 3.82 -4.04 6.12
N CYS A 59 4.61 -3.26 6.84
CA CYS A 59 4.84 -1.86 6.53
C CYS A 59 6.33 -1.53 6.52
N ILE A 60 6.76 -0.82 5.49
CA ILE A 60 8.11 -0.29 5.32
C ILE A 60 8.04 1.23 5.32
N ASN A 61 8.79 1.87 6.22
CA ASN A 61 8.89 3.31 6.24
C ASN A 61 9.62 3.83 5.01
N SER A 62 9.11 4.90 4.46
CA SER A 62 9.81 5.67 3.43
C SER A 62 10.97 6.46 4.07
N LYS A 63 11.71 7.18 3.22
CA LYS A 63 12.75 8.13 3.69
C LYS A 63 12.21 9.56 3.84
N ASN A 64 10.89 9.75 3.69
CA ASN A 64 10.26 11.07 3.71
C ASN A 64 9.58 11.33 5.05
N PRO A 65 10.11 12.21 5.90
CA PRO A 65 9.47 12.60 7.16
C PRO A 65 8.06 13.14 6.90
N ALA A 66 7.14 12.87 7.80
CA ALA A 66 5.82 13.46 7.73
C ALA A 66 5.92 14.99 7.88
N GLY A 67 5.35 15.71 6.92
CA GLY A 67 5.30 17.16 6.94
C GLY A 67 4.30 17.70 7.97
N PRO A 68 4.33 19.02 8.25
CA PRO A 68 3.43 19.63 9.20
C PRO A 68 1.96 19.49 8.79
N ASN A 69 1.09 19.32 9.78
CA ASN A 69 -0.35 19.27 9.55
C ASN A 69 -0.87 20.61 9.00
N GLY A 70 -1.94 20.54 8.22
CA GLY A 70 -2.57 21.74 7.63
C GLY A 70 -1.89 22.29 6.38
N VAL A 71 -0.88 21.62 5.87
CA VAL A 71 -0.22 21.96 4.60
C VAL A 71 -0.59 20.94 3.54
N TRP A 72 -0.98 21.40 2.36
CA TRP A 72 -1.24 20.54 1.22
C TRP A 72 0.06 19.94 0.69
N ASN A 73 0.03 18.64 0.43
CA ASN A 73 1.11 17.92 -0.22
C ASN A 73 0.55 17.22 -1.47
N GLN A 74 1.31 17.25 -2.54
CA GLN A 74 1.05 16.45 -3.72
C GLN A 74 1.56 15.04 -3.46
N PHE A 75 0.70 14.04 -3.62
CA PHE A 75 1.01 12.65 -3.45
C PHE A 75 0.80 11.91 -4.77
N GLU A 76 1.78 11.16 -5.20
CA GLU A 76 1.75 10.44 -6.48
C GLU A 76 2.14 8.98 -6.28
N VAL A 77 1.42 8.10 -6.95
CA VAL A 77 1.76 6.69 -7.08
C VAL A 77 1.81 6.36 -8.57
N GLU A 78 2.98 6.04 -9.07
CA GLU A 78 3.20 5.65 -10.46
C GLU A 78 3.41 4.14 -10.53
N VAL A 79 2.72 3.49 -11.46
CA VAL A 79 2.93 2.08 -11.78
C VAL A 79 3.38 1.99 -13.24
N SER A 80 4.61 1.53 -13.44
CA SER A 80 5.15 1.35 -14.79
C SER A 80 4.58 0.09 -15.47
N PRO A 81 4.65 -0.01 -16.81
CA PRO A 81 4.27 -1.23 -17.52
C PRO A 81 5.06 -2.48 -17.10
N SER A 82 6.24 -2.29 -16.53
CA SER A 82 7.07 -3.39 -15.99
C SER A 82 6.70 -3.80 -14.56
N GLY A 83 5.65 -3.19 -13.97
CA GLY A 83 5.21 -3.47 -12.61
C GLY A 83 6.05 -2.83 -11.52
N VAL A 84 6.93 -1.87 -11.87
CA VAL A 84 7.64 -1.07 -10.86
C VAL A 84 6.70 0.02 -10.36
N VAL A 85 6.57 0.11 -9.05
CA VAL A 85 5.78 1.13 -8.35
C VAL A 85 6.73 2.15 -7.76
N THR A 86 6.45 3.43 -7.99
CA THR A 86 7.18 4.55 -7.41
C THR A 86 6.21 5.48 -6.70
N GLN A 87 6.44 5.72 -5.42
CA GLN A 87 5.68 6.70 -4.64
C GLN A 87 6.48 8.00 -4.55
N LYS A 88 5.77 9.13 -4.66
CA LYS A 88 6.37 10.46 -4.60
C LYS A 88 5.56 11.38 -3.71
N VAL A 89 6.25 12.28 -3.04
CA VAL A 89 5.67 13.42 -2.31
C VAL A 89 6.30 14.70 -2.82
N ASN A 90 5.48 15.64 -3.28
CA ASN A 90 5.92 16.91 -3.85
C ASN A 90 6.97 16.74 -4.96
N GLY A 91 6.76 15.74 -5.82
CA GLY A 91 7.64 15.41 -6.95
C GLY A 91 8.92 14.64 -6.57
N GLN A 92 9.16 14.38 -5.29
CA GLN A 92 10.34 13.62 -4.84
C GLN A 92 9.98 12.16 -4.58
N THR A 93 10.74 11.24 -5.16
CA THR A 93 10.60 9.80 -4.91
C THR A 93 10.91 9.48 -3.46
N THR A 94 9.98 8.80 -2.81
CA THR A 94 10.06 8.41 -1.39
C THR A 94 10.36 6.94 -1.20
N ILE A 95 9.78 6.07 -2.04
CA ILE A 95 9.97 4.63 -2.00
C ILE A 95 9.69 4.03 -3.39
N THR A 96 10.40 2.96 -3.72
CA THR A 96 10.19 2.21 -4.96
C THR A 96 10.20 0.71 -4.66
N TYR A 97 9.29 -0.02 -5.27
CA TYR A 97 9.18 -1.47 -5.15
C TYR A 97 8.61 -2.08 -6.43
N SER A 98 8.61 -3.39 -6.53
CA SER A 98 8.13 -4.11 -7.71
C SER A 98 7.59 -5.48 -7.34
N ALA A 99 7.17 -6.24 -8.34
CA ALA A 99 6.77 -7.63 -8.20
C ALA A 99 5.73 -7.82 -7.08
N VAL A 100 4.68 -6.99 -7.10
CA VAL A 100 3.55 -7.11 -6.17
C VAL A 100 2.92 -8.47 -6.34
N GLN A 101 2.76 -9.22 -5.25
CA GLN A 101 2.25 -10.58 -5.28
C GLN A 101 1.43 -10.90 -4.03
N LEU A 102 0.50 -11.85 -4.14
CA LEU A 102 -0.23 -12.36 -2.98
C LEU A 102 0.74 -12.96 -1.97
N ASP A 103 0.44 -12.77 -0.68
CA ASP A 103 1.17 -13.42 0.40
C ASP A 103 0.80 -14.91 0.49
N PRO A 104 1.70 -15.85 0.12
CA PRO A 104 1.39 -17.28 0.11
C PRO A 104 1.08 -17.84 1.51
N GLU A 105 1.56 -17.17 2.56
CA GLU A 105 1.29 -17.56 3.94
C GLU A 105 -0.14 -17.22 4.37
N GLY A 106 -0.85 -16.37 3.59
CA GLY A 106 -2.22 -15.98 3.91
C GLY A 106 -2.35 -15.38 5.30
N ARG A 107 -1.43 -14.47 5.68
CA ARG A 107 -1.41 -13.85 7.01
C ARG A 107 -2.67 -13.06 7.30
N MET A 108 -3.27 -12.46 6.28
CA MET A 108 -4.60 -11.87 6.38
C MET A 108 -5.68 -12.91 6.06
N ALA A 109 -6.75 -12.91 6.85
CA ALA A 109 -7.82 -13.90 6.70
C ALA A 109 -8.48 -13.85 5.31
N ASN A 110 -8.75 -12.65 4.78
CA ASN A 110 -9.36 -12.44 3.47
C ASN A 110 -8.40 -12.73 2.30
N SER A 111 -7.08 -12.84 2.51
CA SER A 111 -6.15 -13.21 1.44
C SER A 111 -6.14 -14.72 1.14
N LYS A 112 -6.53 -15.56 2.10
CA LYS A 112 -6.51 -17.03 1.93
C LYS A 112 -7.33 -17.52 0.74
N PRO A 113 -8.57 -17.07 0.51
CA PRO A 113 -9.33 -17.47 -0.66
C PRO A 113 -8.66 -17.05 -1.98
N LEU A 114 -8.05 -15.87 -2.00
CA LEU A 114 -7.35 -15.39 -3.20
C LEU A 114 -6.11 -16.21 -3.50
N VAL A 115 -5.31 -16.53 -2.49
CA VAL A 115 -4.15 -17.43 -2.65
C VAL A 115 -4.58 -18.80 -3.15
N ALA A 116 -5.65 -19.36 -2.59
CA ALA A 116 -6.18 -20.66 -3.02
C ALA A 116 -6.67 -20.62 -4.47
N ALA A 117 -7.35 -19.54 -4.87
CA ALA A 117 -7.86 -19.37 -6.24
C ALA A 117 -6.75 -19.10 -7.26
N ALA A 118 -5.62 -18.55 -6.82
CA ALA A 118 -4.50 -18.18 -7.69
C ALA A 118 -3.80 -19.38 -8.35
N GLY A 119 -3.96 -20.59 -7.80
CA GLY A 119 -3.39 -21.81 -8.39
C GLY A 119 -1.86 -21.76 -8.55
N GLY A 120 -1.16 -21.06 -7.63
CA GLY A 120 0.29 -20.85 -7.67
C GLY A 120 0.75 -19.61 -8.45
N LYS A 121 -0.14 -18.90 -9.13
CA LYS A 121 0.16 -17.63 -9.82
C LYS A 121 -0.05 -16.46 -8.86
N LEU A 122 0.93 -16.19 -8.02
CA LEU A 122 0.80 -15.19 -6.96
C LEU A 122 1.02 -13.74 -7.44
N MET A 123 1.73 -13.55 -8.55
CA MET A 123 2.01 -12.22 -9.10
C MET A 123 0.72 -11.51 -9.51
N LEU A 124 0.61 -10.25 -9.10
CA LEU A 124 -0.51 -9.38 -9.47
C LEU A 124 -0.10 -8.49 -10.65
N ASP A 125 -0.90 -8.49 -11.69
CA ASP A 125 -0.72 -7.68 -12.90
C ASP A 125 -1.69 -6.49 -12.98
N GLY A 126 -2.55 -6.33 -11.96
CA GLY A 126 -3.54 -5.27 -11.86
C GLY A 126 -4.41 -5.42 -10.63
N GLY A 127 -5.46 -4.63 -10.57
CA GLY A 127 -6.42 -4.62 -9.47
C GLY A 127 -7.18 -3.32 -9.38
N THR A 128 -7.91 -3.15 -8.29
CA THR A 128 -8.65 -1.92 -8.00
C THR A 128 -7.74 -0.84 -7.40
N ILE A 129 -8.18 0.40 -7.53
CA ILE A 129 -7.61 1.55 -6.80
C ILE A 129 -8.67 2.05 -5.84
N SER A 130 -8.30 2.25 -4.58
CA SER A 130 -9.19 2.80 -3.57
C SER A 130 -8.49 3.81 -2.68
N LEU A 131 -9.29 4.72 -2.10
CA LEU A 131 -8.82 5.67 -1.10
C LEU A 131 -9.26 5.18 0.27
N GLN A 132 -8.32 5.16 1.19
CA GLN A 132 -8.59 4.79 2.58
C GLN A 132 -8.65 6.03 3.46
N SER A 133 -9.66 6.09 4.31
CA SER A 133 -9.72 7.03 5.44
C SER A 133 -9.80 6.22 6.73
N GLU A 134 -8.81 6.35 7.58
CA GLU A 134 -8.67 5.58 8.80
C GLU A 134 -8.59 6.51 10.01
N GLY A 135 -9.72 6.66 10.72
CA GLY A 135 -9.79 7.26 12.05
C GLY A 135 -9.43 8.74 12.20
N ASN A 136 -8.90 9.38 11.18
CA ASN A 136 -8.50 10.78 11.20
C ASN A 136 -9.26 11.60 10.15
N PRO A 137 -9.69 12.82 10.47
CA PRO A 137 -10.23 13.71 9.47
C PRO A 137 -9.10 14.12 8.52
N ILE A 138 -9.18 13.69 7.28
CA ILE A 138 -8.29 14.15 6.20
C ILE A 138 -9.11 14.88 5.16
N ALA A 139 -8.54 15.97 4.65
CA ALA A 139 -9.07 16.63 3.47
C ALA A 139 -8.29 16.16 2.25
N SER A 140 -9.00 15.70 1.22
CA SER A 140 -8.44 15.35 -0.09
C SER A 140 -9.18 16.09 -1.20
N ARG A 141 -8.50 16.37 -2.28
CA ARG A 141 -9.04 17.00 -3.49
C ARG A 141 -8.65 16.20 -4.72
#